data_6daa09f4ca49a655cfdf9c9c85475622
#
_entry.id   6daa09f4ca49a655cfdf9c9c85475622
#
_cell.length_a   1.000
_cell.length_b   1.000
_cell.length_c   1.000
_cell.angle_alpha   90.00
_cell.angle_beta   90.00
_cell.angle_gamma   90.00
#
_symmetry.space_group_name_H-M   'P 1'
#
loop_
_entity.id
_entity.type
_entity.pdbx_description
1 polymer ?
#
loop_
_entity_poly.entity_id
_entity_poly.type
_entity_poly.pdbx_seq_one_letter_code
_entity_poly.pdbx_strand_id
1 'polypeptide(L)'
;MSNMDKRREIIDTGIELLEEKLVARTWGNISARIDADNYLITPSGLDYTSMREEDIVSVNIKTGEYTGINRPSGEKGVHSAAYEVFDDVNFVVHTHQTYATAVSLAGLDSLEATAGSPAGSESFDITEGEIEKLGGIALAEYGLPGTKEITNACKSALLTGAHTVLMIHHGVLVLGKDKEEAMKRVKLLESICERNVKRVIKDNTLNNYLKALDTCPEDNSSYRYCEVLTDKALIALSNSETEIFSQLDDVSQMIGTKIVTVDSLDKALKLSDNAVLIKGVGALIKAENKDDLEALKVLMNKMAIVKLYTKAKNVKAEISIEESDFMHYDYVNRYSLQNNKNRKI
;
A
#
# COMPACT_ATOMS: atom_id res chain seq x y z
N MET A 1 4.79 -13.13 -27.22
CA MET A 1 3.72 -13.45 -26.27
C MET A 1 2.42 -12.90 -26.83
N SER A 2 1.33 -13.66 -26.84
CA SER A 2 0.02 -13.16 -27.30
C SER A 2 -0.58 -12.18 -26.28
N ASN A 3 -1.57 -11.38 -26.67
CA ASN A 3 -2.27 -10.51 -25.73
C ASN A 3 -3.02 -11.32 -24.65
N MET A 4 -3.41 -12.57 -24.95
CA MET A 4 -4.04 -13.46 -23.99
C MET A 4 -3.03 -13.92 -22.93
N ASP A 5 -1.81 -14.27 -23.32
CA ASP A 5 -0.74 -14.64 -22.39
C ASP A 5 -0.41 -13.47 -21.44
N LYS A 6 -0.36 -12.22 -21.96
CA LYS A 6 -0.12 -11.02 -21.12
C LYS A 6 -1.23 -10.76 -20.12
N ARG A 7 -2.51 -11.01 -20.48
CA ARG A 7 -3.64 -10.88 -19.54
C ARG A 7 -3.51 -11.87 -18.39
N ARG A 8 -3.17 -13.12 -18.72
CA ARG A 8 -2.94 -14.15 -17.72
C ARG A 8 -1.75 -13.81 -16.81
N GLU A 9 -0.66 -13.33 -17.39
CA GLU A 9 0.53 -12.90 -16.64
C GLU A 9 0.22 -11.78 -15.64
N ILE A 10 -0.62 -10.80 -16.00
CA ILE A 10 -1.10 -9.74 -15.09
C ILE A 10 -1.87 -10.33 -13.91
N ILE A 11 -2.81 -11.26 -14.17
CA ILE A 11 -3.62 -11.89 -13.13
C ILE A 11 -2.75 -12.71 -12.19
N ASP A 12 -1.88 -13.57 -12.74
CA ASP A 12 -0.97 -14.41 -11.96
C ASP A 12 -0.02 -13.56 -11.09
N THR A 13 0.38 -12.38 -11.58
CA THR A 13 1.18 -11.43 -10.79
C THR A 13 0.36 -10.86 -9.63
N GLY A 14 -0.90 -10.53 -9.84
CA GLY A 14 -1.78 -10.04 -8.78
C GLY A 14 -1.99 -11.07 -7.66
N ILE A 15 -2.16 -12.34 -8.04
CA ILE A 15 -2.27 -13.45 -7.08
C ILE A 15 -0.96 -13.61 -6.30
N GLU A 16 0.19 -13.57 -6.98
CA GLU A 16 1.52 -13.65 -6.35
C GLU A 16 1.72 -12.51 -5.33
N LEU A 17 1.33 -11.29 -5.67
CA LEU A 17 1.42 -10.13 -4.76
C LEU A 17 0.54 -10.28 -3.51
N LEU A 18 -0.65 -10.87 -3.65
CA LEU A 18 -1.54 -11.18 -2.51
C LEU A 18 -0.92 -12.24 -1.59
N GLU A 19 -0.41 -13.34 -2.17
CA GLU A 19 0.22 -14.44 -1.43
C GLU A 19 1.44 -13.96 -0.64
N GLU A 20 2.21 -13.04 -1.21
CA GLU A 20 3.39 -12.44 -0.57
C GLU A 20 3.06 -11.23 0.34
N LYS A 21 1.78 -10.88 0.48
CA LYS A 21 1.30 -9.75 1.32
C LYS A 21 1.88 -8.39 0.93
N LEU A 22 2.22 -8.22 -0.35
CA LEU A 22 2.72 -6.96 -0.91
C LEU A 22 1.59 -6.03 -1.33
N VAL A 23 0.38 -6.56 -1.42
CA VAL A 23 -0.88 -5.81 -1.57
C VAL A 23 -1.93 -6.39 -0.63
N ALA A 24 -2.95 -5.59 -0.31
CA ALA A 24 -4.13 -6.02 0.40
C ALA A 24 -5.36 -5.79 -0.48
N ARG A 25 -6.28 -6.78 -0.55
CA ARG A 25 -7.49 -6.69 -1.39
C ARG A 25 -7.15 -6.37 -2.86
N THR A 26 -7.72 -5.28 -3.35
CA THR A 26 -7.59 -4.76 -4.72
C THR A 26 -6.69 -3.52 -4.80
N TRP A 27 -5.99 -3.18 -3.70
CA TRP A 27 -5.03 -2.08 -3.70
C TRP A 27 -3.76 -2.48 -4.45
N GLY A 28 -3.30 -1.57 -5.27
CA GLY A 28 -2.28 -1.87 -6.26
C GLY A 28 -2.89 -2.23 -7.62
N ASN A 29 -2.08 -2.17 -8.62
CA ASN A 29 -2.49 -2.44 -10.00
C ASN A 29 -1.27 -2.84 -10.84
N ILE A 30 -1.54 -3.62 -11.91
CA ILE A 30 -0.50 -4.23 -12.71
C ILE A 30 -0.83 -3.99 -14.17
N SER A 31 0.19 -3.68 -14.96
CA SER A 31 0.02 -3.49 -16.40
C SER A 31 1.15 -4.11 -17.22
N ALA A 32 0.82 -4.42 -18.48
CA ALA A 32 1.78 -4.92 -19.47
C ALA A 32 1.58 -4.20 -20.80
N ARG A 33 2.68 -3.68 -21.38
CA ARG A 33 2.67 -3.03 -22.71
C ARG A 33 2.29 -4.04 -23.80
N ILE A 34 1.39 -3.64 -24.69
CA ILE A 34 1.00 -4.45 -25.85
C ILE A 34 1.85 -4.07 -27.07
N ASP A 35 1.90 -2.77 -27.33
CA ASP A 35 2.59 -2.15 -28.48
C ASP A 35 3.05 -0.73 -28.12
N ALA A 36 3.44 0.07 -29.12
CA ALA A 36 3.93 1.42 -28.92
C ALA A 36 2.88 2.39 -28.34
N ASP A 37 1.59 2.12 -28.55
CA ASP A 37 0.52 3.03 -28.21
C ASP A 37 -0.39 2.52 -27.08
N ASN A 38 -0.33 1.21 -26.73
CA ASN A 38 -1.30 0.60 -25.83
C ASN A 38 -0.67 -0.32 -24.80
N TYR A 39 -1.34 -0.42 -23.64
CA TYR A 39 -1.04 -1.39 -22.58
C TYR A 39 -2.31 -2.02 -22.01
N LEU A 40 -2.17 -3.18 -21.40
CA LEU A 40 -3.20 -3.85 -20.60
C LEU A 40 -3.03 -3.48 -19.14
N ILE A 41 -4.14 -3.30 -18.40
CA ILE A 41 -4.12 -2.99 -16.95
C ILE A 41 -5.27 -3.69 -16.25
N THR A 42 -5.05 -3.99 -14.97
CA THR A 42 -6.09 -4.50 -14.07
C THR A 42 -7.27 -3.53 -13.97
N PRO A 43 -8.51 -4.04 -13.89
CA PRO A 43 -9.69 -3.22 -13.69
C PRO A 43 -9.75 -2.64 -12.28
N SER A 44 -10.53 -1.58 -12.11
CA SER A 44 -10.80 -0.98 -10.80
C SER A 44 -11.66 -1.89 -9.94
N GLY A 45 -11.21 -2.19 -8.72
CA GLY A 45 -12.02 -2.80 -7.68
C GLY A 45 -12.43 -4.26 -7.91
N LEU A 46 -11.76 -5.00 -8.79
CA LEU A 46 -11.99 -6.42 -8.98
C LEU A 46 -10.88 -7.24 -8.29
N ASP A 47 -11.30 -8.24 -7.53
CA ASP A 47 -10.39 -9.12 -6.80
C ASP A 47 -9.56 -9.99 -7.75
N TYR A 48 -8.24 -10.08 -7.50
CA TYR A 48 -7.30 -10.84 -8.33
C TYR A 48 -7.65 -12.33 -8.41
N THR A 49 -8.21 -12.92 -7.35
CA THR A 49 -8.54 -14.35 -7.31
C THR A 49 -9.78 -14.70 -8.11
N SER A 50 -10.64 -13.73 -8.40
CA SER A 50 -11.86 -13.89 -9.21
C SER A 50 -11.73 -13.32 -10.62
N MET A 51 -10.61 -12.64 -10.91
CA MET A 51 -10.37 -11.94 -12.18
C MET A 51 -10.13 -12.93 -13.34
N ARG A 52 -10.69 -12.63 -14.49
CA ARG A 52 -10.51 -13.39 -15.74
C ARG A 52 -9.81 -12.54 -16.78
N GLU A 53 -9.28 -13.17 -17.81
CA GLU A 53 -8.57 -12.48 -18.90
C GLU A 53 -9.43 -11.42 -19.60
N GLU A 54 -10.74 -11.64 -19.75
CA GLU A 54 -11.68 -10.67 -20.32
C GLU A 54 -11.88 -9.41 -19.47
N ASP A 55 -11.59 -9.50 -18.16
CA ASP A 55 -11.73 -8.38 -17.24
C ASP A 55 -10.61 -7.33 -17.40
N ILE A 56 -9.46 -7.75 -17.93
CA ILE A 56 -8.30 -6.87 -18.14
C ILE A 56 -8.60 -5.85 -19.23
N VAL A 57 -8.31 -4.59 -18.94
CA VAL A 57 -8.67 -3.44 -19.79
C VAL A 57 -7.47 -3.01 -20.63
N SER A 58 -7.71 -2.67 -21.90
CA SER A 58 -6.70 -2.05 -22.76
C SER A 58 -6.81 -0.53 -22.70
N VAL A 59 -5.67 0.15 -22.52
CA VAL A 59 -5.59 1.61 -22.38
C VAL A 59 -4.59 2.15 -23.39
N ASN A 60 -4.95 3.27 -24.04
CA ASN A 60 -4.02 4.02 -24.89
C ASN A 60 -3.10 4.88 -24.02
N ILE A 61 -1.78 4.77 -24.24
CA ILE A 61 -0.75 5.42 -23.42
C ILE A 61 -0.93 6.95 -23.41
N LYS A 62 -1.15 7.56 -24.59
CA LYS A 62 -1.18 9.02 -24.76
C LYS A 62 -2.52 9.65 -24.44
N THR A 63 -3.62 9.02 -24.87
CA THR A 63 -4.97 9.61 -24.71
C THR A 63 -5.65 9.18 -23.41
N GLY A 64 -5.23 8.05 -22.81
CA GLY A 64 -5.89 7.44 -21.67
C GLY A 64 -7.26 6.85 -22.00
N GLU A 65 -7.66 6.83 -23.29
CA GLU A 65 -8.85 6.12 -23.75
C GLU A 65 -8.70 4.62 -23.54
N TYR A 66 -9.78 3.93 -23.28
CA TYR A 66 -9.73 2.52 -22.95
C TYR A 66 -10.82 1.70 -23.64
N THR A 67 -10.55 0.42 -23.80
CA THR A 67 -11.48 -0.58 -24.32
C THR A 67 -11.49 -1.81 -23.40
N GLY A 68 -12.68 -2.37 -23.17
CA GLY A 68 -12.90 -3.52 -22.28
C GLY A 68 -14.28 -3.47 -21.67
N ILE A 69 -14.66 -4.52 -20.94
CA ILE A 69 -15.97 -4.60 -20.27
C ILE A 69 -15.98 -3.88 -18.92
N ASN A 70 -14.80 -3.64 -18.36
CA ASN A 70 -14.61 -2.98 -17.06
C ASN A 70 -13.97 -1.59 -17.22
N ARG A 71 -14.03 -0.80 -16.15
CA ARG A 71 -13.22 0.42 -16.04
C ARG A 71 -11.79 0.06 -15.63
N PRO A 72 -10.75 0.67 -16.22
CA PRO A 72 -9.37 0.47 -15.77
C PRO A 72 -9.18 0.99 -14.35
N SER A 73 -8.07 0.59 -13.70
CA SER A 73 -7.62 1.20 -12.45
C SER A 73 -7.69 2.73 -12.52
N GLY A 74 -8.11 3.36 -11.42
CA GLY A 74 -8.11 4.81 -11.26
C GLY A 74 -6.72 5.43 -11.45
N GLU A 75 -5.68 4.64 -11.24
CA GLU A 75 -4.27 5.04 -11.34
C GLU A 75 -3.61 4.71 -12.68
N LYS A 76 -4.40 4.42 -13.72
CA LYS A 76 -3.87 4.19 -15.07
C LYS A 76 -2.91 5.30 -15.55
N GLY A 77 -3.06 6.53 -15.03
CA GLY A 77 -2.21 7.66 -15.37
C GLY A 77 -0.75 7.46 -14.99
N VAL A 78 -0.45 6.86 -13.81
CA VAL A 78 0.94 6.59 -13.40
C VAL A 78 1.58 5.52 -14.27
N HIS A 79 0.81 4.52 -14.74
CA HIS A 79 1.28 3.53 -15.71
C HIS A 79 1.52 4.15 -17.09
N SER A 80 0.60 5.00 -17.56
CA SER A 80 0.81 5.76 -18.81
C SER A 80 2.10 6.58 -18.74
N ALA A 81 2.35 7.28 -17.62
CA ALA A 81 3.57 8.06 -17.43
C ALA A 81 4.84 7.18 -17.51
N ALA A 82 4.82 5.98 -16.95
CA ALA A 82 5.93 5.03 -17.04
C ALA A 82 6.21 4.63 -18.52
N TYR A 83 5.16 4.28 -19.25
CA TYR A 83 5.28 3.90 -20.65
C TYR A 83 5.61 5.06 -21.60
N GLU A 84 5.28 6.30 -21.23
CA GLU A 84 5.69 7.51 -21.97
C GLU A 84 7.17 7.84 -21.78
N VAL A 85 7.71 7.60 -20.59
CA VAL A 85 9.11 7.95 -20.25
C VAL A 85 10.09 6.90 -20.75
N PHE A 86 9.70 5.60 -20.73
CA PHE A 86 10.59 4.50 -21.05
C PHE A 86 10.04 3.62 -22.18
N ASP A 87 10.76 3.52 -23.29
CA ASP A 87 10.38 2.66 -24.41
C ASP A 87 10.67 1.17 -24.18
N ASP A 88 11.62 0.84 -23.32
CA ASP A 88 12.06 -0.52 -22.99
C ASP A 88 11.29 -1.15 -21.82
N VAL A 89 10.47 -0.37 -21.11
CA VAL A 89 9.60 -0.87 -20.06
C VAL A 89 8.37 -1.54 -20.66
N ASN A 90 8.14 -2.80 -20.30
CA ASN A 90 7.00 -3.59 -20.77
C ASN A 90 6.09 -4.10 -19.66
N PHE A 91 6.50 -3.98 -18.39
CA PHE A 91 5.72 -4.43 -17.24
C PHE A 91 5.83 -3.42 -16.11
N VAL A 92 4.69 -3.04 -15.51
CA VAL A 92 4.63 -2.06 -14.42
C VAL A 92 3.77 -2.63 -13.30
N VAL A 93 4.30 -2.58 -12.09
CA VAL A 93 3.65 -3.04 -10.86
C VAL A 93 3.56 -1.89 -9.87
N HIS A 94 2.34 -1.56 -9.47
CA HIS A 94 2.08 -0.67 -8.35
C HIS A 94 1.60 -1.47 -7.14
N THR A 95 2.22 -1.24 -5.99
CA THR A 95 1.90 -1.94 -4.73
C THR A 95 1.84 -0.99 -3.55
N HIS A 96 1.19 -1.43 -2.47
CA HIS A 96 1.13 -0.72 -1.19
C HIS A 96 1.99 -1.43 -0.13
N GLN A 97 3.22 -1.75 -0.45
CA GLN A 97 4.18 -2.46 0.40
C GLN A 97 4.40 -1.75 1.74
N THR A 98 4.49 -2.53 2.82
CA THR A 98 4.55 -1.99 4.19
C THR A 98 5.80 -1.19 4.46
N TYR A 99 6.96 -1.79 4.22
CA TYR A 99 8.24 -1.18 4.62
C TYR A 99 8.70 -0.12 3.63
N ALA A 100 8.47 -0.33 2.34
CA ALA A 100 8.79 0.68 1.34
C ALA A 100 7.93 1.94 1.52
N THR A 101 6.64 1.80 1.85
CA THR A 101 5.78 2.95 2.17
C THR A 101 6.24 3.65 3.47
N ALA A 102 6.71 2.91 4.49
CA ALA A 102 7.28 3.53 5.69
C ALA A 102 8.51 4.38 5.37
N VAL A 103 9.40 3.86 4.53
CA VAL A 103 10.62 4.58 4.11
C VAL A 103 10.29 5.83 3.28
N SER A 104 9.27 5.79 2.43
CA SER A 104 8.86 6.95 1.62
C SER A 104 8.54 8.19 2.47
N LEU A 105 8.04 8.00 3.68
CA LEU A 105 7.66 9.09 4.60
C LEU A 105 8.87 9.77 5.26
N ALA A 106 10.02 9.10 5.34
CA ALA A 106 11.24 9.69 5.89
C ALA A 106 12.01 10.56 4.87
N GLY A 107 11.57 10.58 3.61
CA GLY A 107 12.21 11.32 2.52
C GLY A 107 13.50 10.69 1.99
N LEU A 108 14.02 11.26 0.89
CA LEU A 108 15.27 10.79 0.24
C LEU A 108 16.52 11.07 1.04
N ASP A 109 16.51 12.01 1.98
CA ASP A 109 17.68 12.28 2.85
C ASP A 109 18.13 11.02 3.59
N SER A 110 17.20 10.09 3.83
CA SER A 110 17.52 8.76 4.36
C SER A 110 18.17 7.84 3.32
N LEU A 111 18.00 8.11 2.02
CA LEU A 111 18.58 7.34 0.90
C LEU A 111 19.88 7.97 0.37
N GLU A 112 20.01 9.30 0.41
CA GLU A 112 21.18 10.04 -0.10
C GLU A 112 22.36 10.04 0.87
N ALA A 113 22.18 9.66 2.12
CA ALA A 113 23.22 9.64 3.15
C ALA A 113 24.33 8.56 2.93
N THR A 114 24.57 8.14 1.68
CA THR A 114 25.48 7.02 1.35
C THR A 114 26.93 7.42 1.14
N ALA A 115 27.26 8.71 1.06
CA ALA A 115 28.67 9.14 0.88
C ALA A 115 28.97 10.40 1.68
N GLY A 116 29.40 10.25 2.94
CA GLY A 116 30.00 11.35 3.72
C GLY A 116 29.15 11.94 4.85
N SER A 117 28.08 11.28 5.28
CA SER A 117 27.32 11.72 6.45
C SER A 117 28.16 11.69 7.74
N PRO A 118 27.98 12.66 8.68
CA PRO A 118 28.70 12.67 9.94
C PRO A 118 28.51 11.37 10.72
N ALA A 119 29.55 10.90 11.38
CA ALA A 119 29.51 9.73 12.25
C ALA A 119 28.40 9.93 13.31
N GLY A 120 27.30 9.17 13.23
CA GLY A 120 26.15 9.25 14.13
C GLY A 120 24.78 9.41 13.43
N SER A 121 24.71 9.77 12.14
CA SER A 121 23.48 9.65 11.38
C SER A 121 23.31 8.18 10.96
N GLU A 122 22.20 7.54 11.37
CA GLU A 122 21.85 6.21 10.85
C GLU A 122 21.47 6.34 9.37
N SER A 123 22.49 6.23 8.49
CA SER A 123 22.29 6.25 7.04
C SER A 123 21.41 5.07 6.62
N PHE A 124 20.64 5.25 5.57
CA PHE A 124 19.88 4.17 4.95
C PHE A 124 20.86 3.13 4.40
N ASP A 125 20.71 1.88 4.85
CA ASP A 125 21.59 0.78 4.47
C ASP A 125 21.15 0.20 3.12
N ILE A 126 21.78 0.68 2.05
CA ILE A 126 21.61 0.20 0.68
C ILE A 126 22.96 0.25 -0.04
N THR A 127 23.27 -0.78 -0.80
CA THR A 127 24.49 -0.87 -1.60
C THR A 127 24.27 -0.33 -3.02
N GLU A 128 25.35 0.12 -3.68
CA GLU A 128 25.30 0.54 -5.09
C GLU A 128 24.74 -0.58 -5.99
N GLY A 129 25.13 -1.84 -5.75
CA GLY A 129 24.63 -2.98 -6.50
C GLY A 129 23.14 -3.28 -6.26
N GLU A 130 22.57 -2.91 -5.10
CA GLU A 130 21.13 -2.98 -4.85
C GLU A 130 20.40 -1.86 -5.61
N ILE A 131 20.93 -0.63 -5.61
CA ILE A 131 20.39 0.49 -6.39
C ILE A 131 20.37 0.16 -7.89
N GLU A 132 21.46 -0.40 -8.42
CA GLU A 132 21.54 -0.84 -9.82
C GLU A 132 20.48 -1.92 -10.16
N LYS A 133 20.31 -2.92 -9.28
CA LYS A 133 19.29 -3.97 -9.47
C LYS A 133 17.86 -3.42 -9.42
N LEU A 134 17.62 -2.36 -8.66
CA LEU A 134 16.34 -1.65 -8.61
C LEU A 134 16.12 -0.74 -9.84
N GLY A 135 17.15 -0.54 -10.67
CA GLY A 135 17.11 0.38 -11.80
C GLY A 135 17.08 1.85 -11.36
N GLY A 136 17.71 2.18 -10.24
CA GLY A 136 17.60 3.49 -9.58
C GLY A 136 16.33 3.61 -8.74
N ILE A 137 16.38 4.53 -7.77
CA ILE A 137 15.25 4.84 -6.88
C ILE A 137 14.98 6.33 -6.93
N ALA A 138 13.70 6.71 -7.00
CA ALA A 138 13.27 8.10 -6.88
C ALA A 138 12.06 8.21 -5.93
N LEU A 139 11.82 9.42 -5.43
CA LEU A 139 10.66 9.75 -4.60
C LEU A 139 9.67 10.58 -5.42
N ALA A 140 8.41 10.19 -5.42
CA ALA A 140 7.32 11.01 -5.96
C ALA A 140 6.63 11.75 -4.81
N GLU A 141 6.51 13.07 -4.97
CA GLU A 141 5.78 13.92 -4.04
C GLU A 141 4.34 13.43 -3.87
N TYR A 142 3.74 13.82 -2.73
CA TYR A 142 2.37 13.43 -2.43
C TYR A 142 1.37 14.01 -3.43
N GLY A 143 0.37 13.22 -3.76
CA GLY A 143 -0.81 13.60 -4.51
C GLY A 143 -1.93 12.60 -4.22
N LEU A 144 -3.17 13.07 -4.16
CA LEU A 144 -4.32 12.21 -3.90
C LEU A 144 -4.42 11.07 -4.92
N PRO A 145 -4.76 9.83 -4.48
CA PRO A 145 -4.91 8.68 -5.36
C PRO A 145 -5.83 8.94 -6.56
N GLY A 146 -5.42 8.49 -7.74
CA GLY A 146 -6.20 8.63 -8.97
C GLY A 146 -6.27 10.03 -9.58
N THR A 147 -5.54 11.00 -9.04
CA THR A 147 -5.52 12.39 -9.54
C THR A 147 -4.39 12.65 -10.55
N LYS A 148 -4.41 13.84 -11.16
CA LYS A 148 -3.31 14.29 -12.02
C LYS A 148 -2.06 14.65 -11.22
N GLU A 149 -2.22 15.06 -9.98
CA GLU A 149 -1.15 15.44 -9.07
C GLU A 149 -0.21 14.26 -8.84
N ILE A 150 -0.73 13.10 -8.43
CA ILE A 150 0.08 11.90 -8.23
C ILE A 150 0.69 11.39 -9.55
N THR A 151 -0.05 11.50 -10.67
CA THR A 151 0.47 11.14 -12.00
C THR A 151 1.68 12.01 -12.37
N ASN A 152 1.58 13.32 -12.17
CA ASN A 152 2.66 14.27 -12.47
C ASN A 152 3.86 14.07 -11.54
N ALA A 153 3.63 13.83 -10.25
CA ALA A 153 4.68 13.56 -9.29
C ALA A 153 5.45 12.28 -9.67
N CYS A 154 4.75 11.20 -10.02
CA CYS A 154 5.38 9.97 -10.51
C CYS A 154 6.15 10.22 -11.82
N LYS A 155 5.57 10.97 -12.77
CA LYS A 155 6.26 11.29 -14.03
C LYS A 155 7.56 12.08 -13.79
N SER A 156 7.55 13.03 -12.86
CA SER A 156 8.75 13.79 -12.48
C SER A 156 9.82 12.89 -11.88
N ALA A 157 9.43 11.96 -11.01
CA ALA A 157 10.34 10.98 -10.44
C ALA A 157 10.93 10.04 -11.51
N LEU A 158 10.11 9.56 -12.46
CA LEU A 158 10.55 8.70 -13.57
C LEU A 158 11.51 9.40 -14.53
N LEU A 159 11.36 10.70 -14.74
CA LEU A 159 12.26 11.50 -15.59
C LEU A 159 13.69 11.60 -15.04
N THR A 160 13.95 11.24 -13.79
CA THR A 160 15.31 11.08 -13.25
C THR A 160 16.03 9.85 -13.79
N GLY A 161 15.33 8.96 -14.51
CA GLY A 161 15.85 7.68 -15.00
C GLY A 161 15.59 6.49 -14.07
N ALA A 162 14.93 6.71 -12.92
CA ALA A 162 14.66 5.65 -11.96
C ALA A 162 13.51 4.73 -12.42
N HIS A 163 13.68 3.42 -12.24
CA HIS A 163 12.67 2.40 -12.51
C HIS A 163 11.91 1.96 -11.26
N THR A 164 12.28 2.48 -10.10
CA THR A 164 11.63 2.23 -8.81
C THR A 164 11.28 3.57 -8.18
N VAL A 165 10.00 3.84 -7.98
CA VAL A 165 9.50 5.10 -7.43
C VAL A 165 8.78 4.84 -6.12
N LEU A 166 9.26 5.44 -5.04
CA LEU A 166 8.56 5.52 -3.77
C LEU A 166 7.54 6.67 -3.85
N MET A 167 6.28 6.39 -3.54
CA MET A 167 5.18 7.36 -3.58
C MET A 167 4.81 7.73 -2.14
N ILE A 168 5.04 8.97 -1.75
CA ILE A 168 4.80 9.45 -0.37
C ILE A 168 3.34 9.16 0.04
N HIS A 169 3.11 8.62 1.24
CA HIS A 169 1.83 8.24 1.84
C HIS A 169 1.06 7.12 1.13
N HIS A 170 1.53 6.66 -0.03
CA HIS A 170 0.74 5.84 -0.94
C HIS A 170 1.30 4.42 -1.09
N GLY A 171 2.45 4.29 -1.74
CA GLY A 171 3.02 2.98 -2.04
C GLY A 171 4.26 3.09 -2.92
N VAL A 172 4.38 2.16 -3.88
CA VAL A 172 5.52 2.13 -4.81
C VAL A 172 5.07 1.83 -6.24
N LEU A 173 5.79 2.38 -7.22
CA LEU A 173 5.66 2.06 -8.63
C LEU A 173 6.98 1.44 -9.09
N VAL A 174 6.93 0.22 -9.62
CA VAL A 174 8.10 -0.54 -10.04
C VAL A 174 7.96 -0.96 -11.49
N LEU A 175 9.00 -0.69 -12.27
CA LEU A 175 9.06 -0.92 -13.71
C LEU A 175 10.01 -2.06 -14.04
N GLY A 176 9.68 -2.82 -15.08
CA GLY A 176 10.55 -3.86 -15.64
C GLY A 176 10.38 -4.02 -17.15
N LYS A 177 11.40 -4.57 -17.79
CA LYS A 177 11.30 -5.01 -19.19
C LYS A 177 10.35 -6.19 -19.37
N ASP A 178 10.09 -6.92 -18.28
CA ASP A 178 9.19 -8.06 -18.19
C ASP A 178 8.70 -8.24 -16.74
N LYS A 179 7.77 -9.19 -16.52
CA LYS A 179 7.24 -9.57 -15.20
C LYS A 179 8.37 -9.94 -14.23
N GLU A 180 9.31 -10.77 -14.68
CA GLU A 180 10.36 -11.33 -13.81
C GLU A 180 11.23 -10.22 -13.22
N GLU A 181 11.65 -9.26 -14.04
CA GLU A 181 12.44 -8.11 -13.58
C GLU A 181 11.64 -7.21 -12.64
N ALA A 182 10.39 -6.86 -13.00
CA ALA A 182 9.53 -6.03 -12.14
C ALA A 182 9.32 -6.68 -10.76
N MET A 183 8.98 -7.97 -10.71
CA MET A 183 8.76 -8.68 -9.45
C MET A 183 10.03 -8.86 -8.62
N LYS A 184 11.20 -9.06 -9.25
CA LYS A 184 12.49 -9.05 -8.54
C LYS A 184 12.74 -7.69 -7.86
N ARG A 185 12.48 -6.59 -8.56
CA ARG A 185 12.61 -5.23 -8.00
C ARG A 185 11.64 -5.00 -6.85
N VAL A 186 10.36 -5.39 -7.01
CA VAL A 186 9.33 -5.29 -5.96
C VAL A 186 9.79 -5.96 -4.66
N LYS A 187 10.23 -7.22 -4.74
CA LYS A 187 10.67 -8.01 -3.60
C LYS A 187 11.97 -7.49 -2.99
N LEU A 188 12.92 -7.11 -3.83
CA LEU A 188 14.19 -6.55 -3.38
C LEU A 188 13.98 -5.24 -2.62
N LEU A 189 13.15 -4.33 -3.14
CA LEU A 189 12.84 -3.06 -2.50
C LEU A 189 12.24 -3.29 -1.10
N GLU A 190 11.22 -4.14 -0.99
CA GLU A 190 10.58 -4.40 0.31
C GLU A 190 11.57 -4.99 1.32
N SER A 191 12.43 -5.93 0.89
CA SER A 191 13.47 -6.53 1.74
C SER A 191 14.49 -5.50 2.25
N ILE A 192 14.94 -4.58 1.38
CA ILE A 192 15.85 -3.49 1.77
C ILE A 192 15.17 -2.56 2.77
N CYS A 193 13.94 -2.17 2.49
CA CYS A 193 13.18 -1.29 3.36
C CYS A 193 12.88 -1.95 4.72
N GLU A 194 12.50 -3.24 4.73
CA GLU A 194 12.27 -4.03 5.93
C GLU A 194 13.52 -4.05 6.83
N ARG A 195 14.70 -4.36 6.27
CA ARG A 195 15.99 -4.36 6.99
C ARG A 195 16.24 -3.01 7.67
N ASN A 196 16.03 -1.92 6.96
CA ASN A 196 16.24 -0.57 7.47
C ASN A 196 15.22 -0.16 8.54
N VAL A 197 13.95 -0.41 8.31
CA VAL A 197 12.88 -0.10 9.26
C VAL A 197 13.08 -0.89 10.57
N LYS A 198 13.30 -2.20 10.48
CA LYS A 198 13.54 -3.06 11.65
C LYS A 198 14.77 -2.62 12.47
N ARG A 199 15.83 -2.15 11.81
CA ARG A 199 17.01 -1.60 12.48
C ARG A 199 16.66 -0.36 13.30
N VAL A 200 15.83 0.53 12.76
CA VAL A 200 15.45 1.80 13.42
C VAL A 200 14.47 1.59 14.57
N ILE A 201 13.42 0.77 14.36
CA ILE A 201 12.44 0.49 15.42
C ILE A 201 13.01 -0.37 16.56
N LYS A 202 14.25 -0.86 16.42
CA LYS A 202 14.92 -1.77 17.36
C LYS A 202 14.02 -2.90 17.83
N ASP A 203 14.22 -4.08 17.32
CA ASP A 203 13.45 -5.33 17.55
C ASP A 203 13.14 -5.64 19.03
N ASN A 204 13.77 -4.91 19.98
CA ASN A 204 13.66 -5.09 21.43
C ASN A 204 12.33 -4.58 22.05
N THR A 205 11.55 -3.74 21.36
CA THR A 205 10.24 -3.29 21.84
C THR A 205 9.15 -4.36 21.66
N LEU A 206 9.48 -5.48 21.04
CA LEU A 206 8.55 -6.43 20.48
C LEU A 206 8.44 -7.78 21.22
N ASN A 207 8.92 -7.88 22.48
CA ASN A 207 8.88 -9.13 23.23
C ASN A 207 7.76 -9.17 24.27
N ASN A 208 6.59 -9.69 23.91
CA ASN A 208 5.64 -10.40 24.78
C ASN A 208 4.32 -10.65 24.05
N TYR A 209 3.90 -11.91 23.95
CA TYR A 209 2.62 -12.32 23.36
C TYR A 209 1.53 -12.43 24.42
N LEU A 210 0.35 -11.89 24.13
CA LEU A 210 -0.90 -12.28 24.78
C LEU A 210 -1.81 -12.97 23.75
N LYS A 211 -2.61 -13.91 24.25
CA LYS A 211 -3.42 -14.85 23.47
C LYS A 211 -4.55 -14.13 22.73
N ALA A 212 -4.74 -14.42 21.45
CA ALA A 212 -5.88 -13.96 20.67
C ALA A 212 -7.21 -14.40 21.33
N LEU A 213 -8.20 -13.54 21.33
CA LEU A 213 -9.57 -13.87 21.71
C LEU A 213 -10.32 -14.28 20.43
N ASP A 214 -10.75 -15.52 20.36
CA ASP A 214 -11.31 -16.16 19.16
C ASP A 214 -12.77 -15.82 18.85
N THR A 215 -13.45 -14.98 19.63
CA THR A 215 -14.88 -14.72 19.42
C THR A 215 -15.27 -13.28 19.72
N CYS A 216 -15.93 -12.67 18.72
CA CYS A 216 -16.76 -11.50 18.97
C CYS A 216 -17.91 -11.86 19.91
N PRO A 217 -18.16 -11.11 20.98
CA PRO A 217 -19.41 -11.23 21.71
C PRO A 217 -20.58 -10.94 20.76
N GLU A 218 -21.63 -11.75 20.82
CA GLU A 218 -22.92 -11.48 20.16
C GLU A 218 -23.54 -10.23 20.77
N ASP A 219 -23.14 -9.04 20.36
CA ASP A 219 -23.79 -7.81 20.79
C ASP A 219 -23.87 -6.79 19.66
N ASN A 220 -25.07 -6.38 19.35
CA ASN A 220 -25.63 -5.21 18.63
C ASN A 220 -24.70 -4.34 17.76
N SER A 221 -23.59 -4.82 17.26
CA SER A 221 -22.74 -4.10 16.32
C SER A 221 -23.20 -4.36 14.89
N SER A 222 -23.11 -3.36 14.02
CA SER A 222 -23.31 -3.49 12.58
C SER A 222 -22.28 -4.43 11.91
N TYR A 223 -21.27 -4.89 12.66
CA TYR A 223 -20.19 -5.74 12.18
C TYR A 223 -20.45 -7.23 12.50
N ARG A 224 -20.22 -8.10 11.52
CA ARG A 224 -20.41 -9.56 11.65
C ARG A 224 -19.15 -10.30 12.11
N TYR A 225 -17.99 -9.69 11.92
CA TYR A 225 -16.69 -10.29 12.22
C TYR A 225 -15.87 -9.32 13.03
N CYS A 226 -15.16 -9.81 14.03
CA CYS A 226 -14.17 -9.04 14.75
C CYS A 226 -13.01 -9.92 15.20
N GLU A 227 -11.85 -9.30 15.42
CA GLU A 227 -10.65 -9.98 15.89
C GLU A 227 -9.82 -9.02 16.74
N VAL A 228 -9.15 -9.55 17.77
CA VAL A 228 -8.16 -8.82 18.54
C VAL A 228 -6.77 -9.18 18.02
N LEU A 229 -6.09 -8.19 17.46
CA LEU A 229 -4.72 -8.31 16.97
C LEU A 229 -3.74 -8.05 18.12
N THR A 230 -2.78 -8.95 18.30
CA THR A 230 -1.77 -8.89 19.38
C THR A 230 -0.36 -8.78 18.84
N ASP A 231 -0.19 -8.18 17.66
CA ASP A 231 1.12 -7.92 17.07
C ASP A 231 1.94 -6.98 17.96
N LYS A 232 3.22 -7.25 18.05
CA LYS A 232 4.15 -6.50 18.90
C LYS A 232 4.15 -4.99 18.59
N ALA A 233 4.09 -4.63 17.30
CA ALA A 233 4.01 -3.23 16.89
C ALA A 233 2.73 -2.56 17.38
N LEU A 234 1.58 -3.24 17.29
CA LEU A 234 0.29 -2.75 17.79
C LEU A 234 0.28 -2.61 19.32
N ILE A 235 0.85 -3.58 20.05
CA ILE A 235 0.99 -3.51 21.52
C ILE A 235 1.87 -2.32 21.91
N ALA A 236 3.03 -2.15 21.27
CA ALA A 236 3.93 -1.02 21.54
C ALA A 236 3.22 0.32 21.31
N LEU A 237 2.48 0.42 20.21
CA LEU A 237 1.75 1.61 19.82
C LEU A 237 0.60 1.92 20.79
N SER A 238 -0.18 0.92 21.19
CA SER A 238 -1.29 1.06 22.15
C SER A 238 -0.84 1.53 23.54
N ASN A 239 0.43 1.30 23.88
CA ASN A 239 1.02 1.78 25.13
C ASN A 239 1.57 3.22 25.04
N SER A 240 1.86 3.70 23.84
CA SER A 240 2.55 4.98 23.65
C SER A 240 1.69 6.09 23.06
N GLU A 241 0.55 5.75 22.46
CA GLU A 241 -0.33 6.70 21.77
C GLU A 241 -1.76 6.63 22.31
N THR A 242 -2.40 7.78 22.47
CA THR A 242 -3.82 7.90 22.84
C THR A 242 -4.70 7.99 21.60
N GLU A 243 -4.18 8.57 20.53
CA GLU A 243 -4.78 8.62 19.19
C GLU A 243 -3.68 8.67 18.13
N ILE A 244 -3.95 8.16 16.95
CA ILE A 244 -3.05 8.14 15.80
C ILE A 244 -3.80 8.68 14.60
N PHE A 245 -3.33 9.80 14.05
CA PHE A 245 -3.80 10.32 12.78
C PHE A 245 -3.20 9.52 11.62
N SER A 246 -3.99 9.37 10.57
CA SER A 246 -3.58 8.58 9.41
C SER A 246 -2.34 9.17 8.72
N GLN A 247 -1.44 8.29 8.34
CA GLN A 247 -0.23 8.60 7.58
C GLN A 247 -0.21 7.93 6.20
N LEU A 248 -1.28 7.20 5.87
CA LEU A 248 -1.36 6.35 4.69
C LEU A 248 -2.73 6.49 4.04
N ASP A 249 -2.74 6.57 2.72
CA ASP A 249 -3.97 6.70 1.92
C ASP A 249 -4.92 5.52 2.13
N ASP A 250 -4.42 4.28 2.13
CA ASP A 250 -5.20 3.07 2.33
C ASP A 250 -5.79 2.97 3.76
N VAL A 251 -5.07 3.46 4.77
CA VAL A 251 -5.58 3.58 6.14
C VAL A 251 -6.65 4.65 6.21
N SER A 252 -6.43 5.82 5.61
CA SER A 252 -7.45 6.89 5.51
C SER A 252 -8.72 6.38 4.82
N GLN A 253 -8.58 5.67 3.72
CA GLN A 253 -9.71 5.13 2.96
C GLN A 253 -10.55 4.16 3.80
N MET A 254 -9.95 3.14 4.37
CA MET A 254 -10.69 2.05 5.01
C MET A 254 -10.99 2.28 6.48
N ILE A 255 -10.09 2.91 7.22
CA ILE A 255 -10.23 3.10 8.66
C ILE A 255 -10.72 4.52 8.98
N GLY A 256 -10.21 5.52 8.27
CA GLY A 256 -10.56 6.92 8.43
C GLY A 256 -9.41 7.76 8.97
N THR A 257 -9.77 8.95 9.46
CA THR A 257 -8.81 10.02 9.80
C THR A 257 -7.94 9.69 11.00
N LYS A 258 -8.47 8.93 11.98
CA LYS A 258 -7.72 8.57 13.19
C LYS A 258 -8.18 7.27 13.83
N ILE A 259 -7.29 6.68 14.60
CA ILE A 259 -7.51 5.50 15.43
C ILE A 259 -7.29 5.92 16.89
N VAL A 260 -8.24 5.60 17.77
CA VAL A 260 -8.17 5.92 19.21
C VAL A 260 -7.69 4.72 20.03
N THR A 261 -7.07 5.00 21.18
CA THR A 261 -6.69 3.99 22.18
C THR A 261 -7.64 4.04 23.36
N VAL A 262 -8.17 2.89 23.76
CA VAL A 262 -9.02 2.72 24.94
C VAL A 262 -8.40 1.77 25.97
N ASP A 263 -8.90 1.78 27.21
CA ASP A 263 -8.30 1.01 28.31
C ASP A 263 -8.73 -0.47 28.33
N SER A 264 -9.81 -0.84 27.63
CA SER A 264 -10.38 -2.18 27.72
C SER A 264 -11.10 -2.60 26.45
N LEU A 265 -11.23 -3.92 26.26
CA LEU A 265 -11.99 -4.52 25.16
C LEU A 265 -13.47 -4.10 25.21
N ASP A 266 -14.07 -4.02 26.40
CA ASP A 266 -15.49 -3.61 26.56
C ASP A 266 -15.73 -2.18 26.05
N LYS A 267 -14.76 -1.26 26.24
CA LYS A 267 -14.83 0.08 25.68
C LYS A 267 -14.68 0.07 24.16
N ALA A 268 -13.72 -0.73 23.63
CA ALA A 268 -13.48 -0.84 22.20
C ALA A 268 -14.71 -1.41 21.45
N LEU A 269 -15.38 -2.40 22.03
CA LEU A 269 -16.59 -3.00 21.44
C LEU A 269 -17.77 -2.01 21.34
N LYS A 270 -17.85 -1.02 22.22
CA LYS A 270 -18.91 0.00 22.22
C LYS A 270 -18.73 1.12 21.21
N LEU A 271 -17.52 1.28 20.68
CA LEU A 271 -17.26 2.28 19.64
C LEU A 271 -17.77 1.78 18.27
N SER A 272 -18.19 2.70 17.42
CA SER A 272 -18.62 2.39 16.05
C SER A 272 -17.44 2.18 15.09
N ASP A 273 -16.23 2.56 15.49
CA ASP A 273 -15.04 2.48 14.67
C ASP A 273 -14.70 1.03 14.33
N ASN A 274 -14.24 0.79 13.11
CA ASN A 274 -13.85 -0.52 12.63
C ASN A 274 -12.44 -0.96 13.08
N ALA A 275 -11.64 -0.03 13.65
CA ALA A 275 -10.33 -0.29 14.22
C ALA A 275 -10.11 0.57 15.47
N VAL A 276 -9.73 -0.06 16.59
CA VAL A 276 -9.52 0.61 17.88
C VAL A 276 -8.32 -0.03 18.57
N LEU A 277 -7.38 0.77 19.07
CA LEU A 277 -6.29 0.29 19.91
C LEU A 277 -6.77 0.03 21.35
N ILE A 278 -6.27 -1.06 21.94
CA ILE A 278 -6.53 -1.44 23.33
C ILE A 278 -5.21 -1.43 24.09
N LYS A 279 -5.09 -0.57 25.08
CA LYS A 279 -3.86 -0.34 25.82
C LYS A 279 -3.26 -1.64 26.38
N GLY A 280 -2.02 -1.92 26.00
CA GLY A 280 -1.26 -3.10 26.44
C GLY A 280 -1.69 -4.43 25.80
N VAL A 281 -2.71 -4.41 24.92
CA VAL A 281 -3.24 -5.62 24.27
C VAL A 281 -2.93 -5.65 22.78
N GLY A 282 -3.11 -4.53 22.08
CA GLY A 282 -2.99 -4.42 20.64
C GLY A 282 -4.15 -3.68 20.01
N ALA A 283 -4.93 -4.29 19.12
CA ALA A 283 -6.05 -3.65 18.44
C ALA A 283 -7.26 -4.57 18.29
N LEU A 284 -8.46 -4.03 18.45
CA LEU A 284 -9.70 -4.64 17.99
C LEU A 284 -9.99 -4.15 16.58
N ILE A 285 -10.26 -5.08 15.66
CA ILE A 285 -10.76 -4.79 14.33
C ILE A 285 -12.15 -5.42 14.13
N LYS A 286 -12.99 -4.75 13.34
CA LYS A 286 -14.38 -5.15 13.09
C LYS A 286 -14.73 -4.99 11.62
N ALA A 287 -15.41 -5.96 11.01
CA ALA A 287 -15.76 -5.94 9.60
C ALA A 287 -17.12 -6.58 9.31
N GLU A 288 -17.73 -6.21 8.17
CA GLU A 288 -18.98 -6.83 7.70
C GLU A 288 -18.76 -8.18 7.03
N ASN A 289 -17.56 -8.41 6.49
CA ASN A 289 -17.17 -9.64 5.82
C ASN A 289 -15.72 -10.02 6.11
N LYS A 290 -15.33 -11.25 5.78
CA LYS A 290 -14.00 -11.79 6.07
C LYS A 290 -12.89 -11.10 5.28
N ASP A 291 -13.15 -10.71 4.05
CA ASP A 291 -12.13 -10.06 3.20
C ASP A 291 -11.76 -8.69 3.75
N ASP A 292 -12.76 -7.93 4.26
CA ASP A 292 -12.52 -6.66 4.94
C ASP A 292 -11.77 -6.86 6.26
N LEU A 293 -12.06 -7.96 6.99
CA LEU A 293 -11.33 -8.28 8.20
C LEU A 293 -9.84 -8.57 7.91
N GLU A 294 -9.54 -9.37 6.89
CA GLU A 294 -8.16 -9.65 6.49
C GLU A 294 -7.43 -8.37 6.00
N ALA A 295 -8.12 -7.50 5.28
CA ALA A 295 -7.56 -6.21 4.88
C ALA A 295 -7.24 -5.33 6.08
N LEU A 296 -8.14 -5.24 7.06
CA LEU A 296 -7.91 -4.49 8.30
C LEU A 296 -6.71 -5.03 9.09
N LYS A 297 -6.48 -6.34 9.11
CA LYS A 297 -5.27 -6.93 9.73
C LYS A 297 -4.00 -6.39 9.08
N VAL A 298 -3.94 -6.42 7.75
CA VAL A 298 -2.78 -5.94 7.00
C VAL A 298 -2.57 -4.44 7.25
N LEU A 299 -3.63 -3.64 7.16
CA LEU A 299 -3.57 -2.18 7.34
C LEU A 299 -3.16 -1.78 8.76
N MET A 300 -3.71 -2.43 9.78
CA MET A 300 -3.36 -2.13 11.18
C MET A 300 -1.90 -2.43 11.48
N ASN A 301 -1.38 -3.54 10.96
CA ASN A 301 0.03 -3.89 11.12
C ASN A 301 0.94 -2.91 10.34
N LYS A 302 0.59 -2.60 9.10
CA LYS A 302 1.27 -1.60 8.26
C LYS A 302 1.31 -0.24 8.98
N MET A 303 0.16 0.25 9.41
CA MET A 303 0.03 1.52 10.14
C MET A 303 0.92 1.55 11.39
N ALA A 304 0.93 0.46 12.17
CA ALA A 304 1.74 0.40 13.39
C ALA A 304 3.24 0.48 13.07
N ILE A 305 3.71 -0.25 12.08
CA ILE A 305 5.12 -0.22 11.64
C ILE A 305 5.50 1.18 11.15
N VAL A 306 4.66 1.78 10.30
CA VAL A 306 4.87 3.13 9.76
C VAL A 306 4.93 4.17 10.88
N LYS A 307 3.96 4.16 11.81
CA LYS A 307 3.93 5.12 12.92
C LYS A 307 5.14 4.97 13.86
N LEU A 308 5.54 3.76 14.17
CA LEU A 308 6.75 3.52 14.98
C LEU A 308 8.02 4.02 14.27
N TYR A 309 8.11 3.80 12.96
CA TYR A 309 9.26 4.24 12.17
C TYR A 309 9.33 5.77 12.07
N THR A 310 8.23 6.44 11.67
CA THR A 310 8.18 7.90 11.58
C THR A 310 8.45 8.57 12.93
N LYS A 311 7.93 8.01 14.03
CA LYS A 311 8.21 8.46 15.39
C LYS A 311 9.69 8.33 15.75
N ALA A 312 10.32 7.19 15.45
CA ALA A 312 11.73 6.95 15.70
C ALA A 312 12.64 7.88 14.87
N LYS A 313 12.22 8.25 13.67
CA LYS A 313 12.91 9.21 12.80
C LYS A 313 12.54 10.68 13.10
N ASN A 314 11.63 10.93 14.04
CA ASN A 314 11.11 12.27 14.38
C ASN A 314 10.52 13.01 13.16
N VAL A 315 9.82 12.27 12.29
CA VAL A 315 9.15 12.80 11.10
C VAL A 315 7.66 12.98 11.37
N LYS A 316 7.14 14.16 11.05
CA LYS A 316 5.68 14.39 10.99
C LYS A 316 5.20 14.04 9.58
N ALA A 317 4.34 13.06 9.49
CA ALA A 317 3.88 12.50 8.23
C ALA A 317 2.36 12.24 8.22
N GLU A 318 1.61 12.99 9.03
CA GLU A 318 0.16 12.87 9.04
C GLU A 318 -0.44 13.50 7.76
N ILE A 319 -1.39 12.79 7.14
CA ILE A 319 -2.23 13.32 6.06
C ILE A 319 -3.18 14.35 6.69
N SER A 320 -3.52 15.42 5.97
CA SER A 320 -4.47 16.42 6.46
C SER A 320 -5.83 15.78 6.80
N ILE A 321 -6.52 16.32 7.78
CA ILE A 321 -7.84 15.83 8.19
C ILE A 321 -8.81 15.89 7.00
N GLU A 322 -8.78 16.97 6.25
CA GLU A 322 -9.65 17.21 5.10
C GLU A 322 -9.43 16.16 3.99
N GLU A 323 -8.18 15.85 3.67
CA GLU A 323 -7.85 14.84 2.65
C GLU A 323 -8.21 13.43 3.13
N SER A 324 -7.92 13.12 4.40
CA SER A 324 -8.26 11.84 5.00
C SER A 324 -9.77 11.60 5.04
N ASP A 325 -10.54 12.60 5.46
CA ASP A 325 -12.02 12.54 5.49
C ASP A 325 -12.58 12.41 4.06
N PHE A 326 -12.01 13.12 3.09
CA PHE A 326 -12.40 12.99 1.69
C PHE A 326 -12.15 11.57 1.16
N MET A 327 -10.97 11.01 1.40
CA MET A 327 -10.64 9.65 0.98
C MET A 327 -11.55 8.61 1.63
N HIS A 328 -11.83 8.75 2.93
CA HIS A 328 -12.74 7.86 3.63
C HIS A 328 -14.15 7.93 3.07
N TYR A 329 -14.67 9.15 2.88
CA TYR A 329 -15.99 9.36 2.29
C TYR A 329 -16.11 8.76 0.91
N ASP A 330 -15.14 8.98 0.02
CA ASP A 330 -15.15 8.43 -1.34
C ASP A 330 -15.05 6.91 -1.35
N TYR A 331 -14.21 6.34 -0.49
CA TYR A 331 -14.08 4.90 -0.33
C TYR A 331 -15.41 4.24 0.12
N VAL A 332 -16.02 4.75 1.18
CA VAL A 332 -17.24 4.17 1.73
C VAL A 332 -18.44 4.34 0.79
N ASN A 333 -18.59 5.50 0.16
CA ASN A 333 -19.79 5.84 -0.61
C ASN A 333 -19.71 5.50 -2.11
N ARG A 334 -18.52 5.29 -2.65
CA ARG A 334 -18.33 5.02 -4.08
C ARG A 334 -17.60 3.71 -4.34
N TYR A 335 -16.42 3.54 -3.79
CA TYR A 335 -15.54 2.42 -4.11
C TYR A 335 -16.05 1.09 -3.52
N SER A 336 -16.43 1.06 -2.26
CA SER A 336 -16.95 -0.15 -1.60
C SER A 336 -18.28 -0.62 -2.21
N LEU A 337 -19.12 0.31 -2.68
CA LEU A 337 -20.40 -0.01 -3.35
C LEU A 337 -20.18 -0.64 -4.74
N GLN A 338 -19.13 -0.28 -5.47
CA GLN A 338 -18.78 -0.92 -6.74
C GLN A 338 -18.31 -2.36 -6.52
N ASN A 339 -17.48 -2.60 -5.51
CA ASN A 339 -17.03 -3.95 -5.15
C ASN A 339 -18.20 -4.86 -4.76
N ASN A 340 -19.18 -4.35 -4.04
CA ASN A 340 -20.38 -5.11 -3.64
C ASN A 340 -21.32 -5.42 -4.83
N LYS A 341 -21.34 -4.61 -5.88
CA LYS A 341 -22.10 -4.90 -7.11
C LYS A 341 -21.42 -5.97 -7.96
N ASN A 342 -20.09 -5.94 -8.06
CA ASN A 342 -19.31 -6.93 -8.80
C ASN A 342 -19.30 -8.32 -8.12
N ARG A 343 -19.57 -8.40 -6.81
CA ARG A 343 -19.69 -9.66 -6.05
C ARG A 343 -21.08 -10.32 -6.17
N LYS A 344 -22.08 -9.65 -6.75
CA LYS A 344 -23.47 -10.15 -6.86
C LYS A 344 -23.80 -10.70 -8.24
N ILE A 345 -22.86 -10.77 -9.17
CA ILE A 345 -22.95 -11.40 -10.48
C ILE A 345 -22.09 -12.66 -10.49
#